data_8102870464d3eee407a1b6f127a05d06
#
_entry.id   8102870464d3eee407a1b6f127a05d06
#
_cell.length_a   1.000
_cell.length_b   1.000
_cell.length_c   1.000
_cell.angle_alpha   90.00
_cell.angle_beta   90.00
_cell.angle_gamma   90.00
#
_symmetry.space_group_name_H-M   'P 1'
#
loop_
_entity.id
_entity.type
_entity.pdbx_description
1 polymer ?
#
loop_
_entity_poly.entity_id
_entity_poly.type
_entity_poly.pdbx_seq_one_letter_code
_entity_poly.pdbx_strand_id
1 'polypeptide(L)' 'MCNCCNPNSPDNRIYLDSVINEYYLDIETYEWDEYDDEFVHHREYINNCPWCGRFLRE' A
#
# COMPACT_ATOMS: atom_id res chain seq x y z
N MET A 1 2.97 -0.59 17.03
CA MET A 1 3.02 -0.64 15.54
C MET A 1 2.58 -2.01 15.07
N CYS A 2 1.63 -2.08 14.17
CA CYS A 2 1.18 -3.37 13.62
C CYS A 2 2.13 -3.85 12.52
N ASN A 3 2.08 -5.14 12.20
CA ASN A 3 2.96 -5.72 11.18
C ASN A 3 2.64 -5.18 9.78
N CYS A 4 1.40 -4.76 9.52
CA CYS A 4 0.98 -4.26 8.22
C CYS A 4 1.62 -2.92 7.85
N CYS A 5 2.02 -2.12 8.83
CA CYS A 5 2.66 -0.82 8.60
C CYS A 5 4.15 -0.80 9.01
N ASN A 6 4.70 -1.93 9.40
CA ASN A 6 6.10 -2.04 9.76
C ASN A 6 6.93 -2.36 8.52
N PRO A 7 7.82 -1.46 8.05
CA PRO A 7 8.61 -1.69 6.84
C PRO A 7 9.57 -2.87 6.94
N ASN A 8 9.89 -3.31 8.15
CA ASN A 8 10.78 -4.44 8.38
C ASN A 8 10.03 -5.78 8.49
N SER A 9 8.71 -5.74 8.44
CA SER A 9 7.89 -6.95 8.55
C SER A 9 7.57 -7.53 7.17
N PRO A 10 7.57 -8.87 7.00
CA PRO A 10 7.12 -9.50 5.76
C PRO A 10 5.63 -9.28 5.49
N ASP A 11 4.86 -8.89 6.51
CA ASP A 11 3.43 -8.61 6.39
C ASP A 11 3.12 -7.16 6.03
N ASN A 12 4.14 -6.35 5.78
CA ASN A 12 3.96 -4.94 5.42
C ASN A 12 3.14 -4.81 4.13
N ARG A 13 2.07 -4.01 4.20
CA ARG A 13 1.16 -3.75 3.08
C ARG A 13 1.21 -2.31 2.60
N ILE A 14 2.03 -1.48 3.24
CA ILE A 14 2.09 -0.05 2.97
C ILE A 14 3.42 0.26 2.31
N TYR A 15 3.35 0.97 1.19
CA TYR A 15 4.51 1.32 0.39
C TYR A 15 4.68 2.84 0.32
N LEU A 16 5.90 3.29 0.10
CA LEU A 16 6.20 4.70 -0.06
C LEU A 16 6.40 5.01 -1.55
N ASP A 17 5.64 5.98 -2.05
CA ASP A 17 5.88 6.55 -3.38
C ASP A 17 6.88 7.69 -3.22
N SER A 18 8.13 7.44 -3.62
CA SER A 18 9.23 8.40 -3.45
C SER A 18 9.12 9.61 -4.37
N VAL A 19 8.35 9.52 -5.45
CA VAL A 19 8.16 10.62 -6.39
C VAL A 19 7.35 11.75 -5.76
N ILE A 20 6.25 11.39 -5.10
CA ILE A 20 5.37 12.36 -4.45
C ILE A 20 5.51 12.35 -2.93
N ASN A 21 6.35 11.45 -2.40
CA ASN A 21 6.62 11.31 -0.98
C ASN A 21 5.36 11.06 -0.15
N GLU A 22 4.49 10.17 -0.65
CA GLU A 22 3.27 9.77 0.03
C GLU A 22 3.19 8.25 0.16
N TYR A 23 2.53 7.80 1.21
CA TYR A 23 2.30 6.38 1.44
C TYR A 23 1.04 5.93 0.76
N TYR A 24 1.04 4.69 0.26
CA TYR A 24 -0.11 4.10 -0.41
C TYR A 24 -0.28 2.63 -0.07
N LEU A 25 -1.50 2.16 -0.26
CA LEU A 25 -1.86 0.75 -0.14
C LEU A 25 -2.01 0.19 -1.54
N ASP A 26 -1.36 -0.94 -1.82
CA ASP A 26 -1.50 -1.62 -3.11
C ASP A 26 -2.61 -2.67 -2.99
N ILE A 27 -3.67 -2.50 -3.77
CA ILE A 27 -4.85 -3.36 -3.72
C ILE A 27 -4.99 -4.08 -5.05
N GLU A 28 -4.95 -5.43 -5.01
CA GLU A 28 -5.23 -6.24 -6.18
C GLU A 28 -6.75 -6.31 -6.39
N THR A 29 -7.19 -5.99 -7.60
CA THR A 29 -8.60 -6.03 -7.97
C THR A 29 -8.96 -7.35 -8.63
N TYR A 30 -10.25 -7.53 -8.95
CA TYR A 30 -10.73 -8.71 -9.69
C TYR A 30 -10.70 -8.52 -11.21
N GLU A 31 -10.27 -7.35 -11.68
CA GLU A 31 -10.16 -7.08 -13.11
C GLU A 31 -8.85 -7.63 -13.65
N TRP A 32 -8.94 -8.31 -14.79
CA TRP A 32 -7.76 -8.87 -15.46
C TRP A 32 -7.22 -7.91 -16.49
N ASP A 33 -5.90 -7.67 -16.44
CA ASP A 33 -5.19 -6.86 -17.43
C ASP A 33 -4.50 -7.78 -18.43
N GLU A 34 -5.00 -7.80 -19.66
CA GLU A 34 -4.46 -8.65 -20.71
C GLU A 34 -3.07 -8.20 -21.19
N TYR A 35 -2.74 -6.92 -21.03
CA TYR A 35 -1.46 -6.38 -21.45
C TYR A 35 -0.33 -6.80 -20.50
N ASP A 36 -0.58 -6.76 -19.21
CA ASP A 36 0.40 -7.14 -18.20
C ASP A 36 0.27 -8.60 -17.74
N ASP A 37 -0.76 -9.29 -18.22
CA ASP A 37 -1.06 -10.70 -17.90
C ASP A 37 -1.17 -10.92 -16.39
N GLU A 38 -1.83 -9.99 -15.70
CA GLU A 38 -2.05 -10.03 -14.26
C GLU A 38 -3.31 -9.26 -13.88
N PHE A 39 -3.73 -9.36 -12.62
CA PHE A 39 -4.84 -8.58 -12.11
C PHE A 39 -4.45 -7.10 -11.97
N VAL A 40 -5.42 -6.23 -12.25
CA VAL A 40 -5.23 -4.78 -12.12
C VAL A 40 -5.00 -4.43 -10.65
N HIS A 41 -3.97 -3.63 -10.39
CA HIS A 41 -3.67 -3.14 -9.04
C HIS A 41 -4.11 -1.68 -8.91
N HIS A 42 -4.74 -1.37 -7.78
CA HIS A 42 -5.16 -0.02 -7.43
C HIS A 42 -4.30 0.50 -6.29
N ARG A 43 -3.82 1.75 -6.40
CA ARG A 43 -3.06 2.40 -5.35
C ARG A 43 -3.98 3.37 -4.60
N GLU A 44 -4.16 3.14 -3.32
CA GLU A 44 -4.92 4.03 -2.45
C GLU A 44 -3.95 4.80 -1.56
N TYR A 45 -3.85 6.11 -1.78
CA TYR A 45 -2.96 6.96 -0.98
C TYR A 45 -3.58 7.23 0.39
N ILE A 46 -2.78 7.02 1.44
CA ILE A 46 -3.24 7.08 2.83
C ILE A 46 -2.30 7.91 3.69
N ASN A 47 -2.83 8.50 4.76
CA ASN A 47 -2.04 9.24 5.75
C ASN A 47 -1.85 8.45 7.02
N ASN A 48 -2.71 7.46 7.27
CA ASN A 48 -2.69 6.64 8.47
C ASN A 48 -2.78 5.17 8.08
N CYS A 49 -2.23 4.32 8.94
CA CYS A 49 -2.41 2.88 8.77
C CYS A 49 -3.87 2.51 9.03
N PRO A 50 -4.57 1.84 8.06
CA PRO A 50 -5.98 1.49 8.25
C PRO A 50 -6.21 0.38 9.28
N TRP A 51 -5.16 -0.32 9.69
CA TRP A 51 -5.28 -1.40 10.66
C TRP A 51 -5.04 -0.96 12.09
N CYS A 52 -4.03 -0.11 12.32
CA CYS A 52 -3.69 0.33 13.69
C CYS A 52 -3.89 1.83 13.93
N GLY A 53 -4.16 2.60 12.89
CA GLY A 53 -4.38 4.03 13.00
C GLY A 53 -3.12 4.87 13.15
N ARG A 54 -1.93 4.27 13.04
CA ARG A 54 -0.68 5.00 13.15
C ARG A 54 -0.55 6.04 12.05
N PHE A 55 -0.15 7.25 12.44
CA PHE A 55 0.13 8.30 11.46
C PHE A 55 1.43 7.98 10.70
N LEU A 56 1.33 7.90 9.39
CA LEU A 56 2.45 7.48 8.54
C LEU A 56 3.30 8.66 8.06
N ARG A 57 2.69 9.82 8.00
CA ARG A 57 3.32 11.02 7.47
C ARG A 57 3.71 11.94 8.62
N GLU A 58 4.96 12.28 8.70
CA GLU A 58 5.47 13.21 9.71
C GLU A 58 5.65 14.62 9.17
#